data_b4f4178bafc464fa42b6364192ccddb8
#
_entry.id   b4f4178bafc464fa42b6364192ccddb8
#
_cell.length_a   1.000
_cell.length_b   1.000
_cell.length_c   1.000
_cell.angle_alpha   90.00
_cell.angle_beta   90.00
_cell.angle_gamma   90.00
#
_symmetry.space_group_name_H-M   'P 1'
#
loop_
_entity.id
_entity.type
_entity.pdbx_description
1 polymer ?
#
loop_
_entity_poly.entity_id
_entity_poly.type
_entity_poly.pdbx_seq_one_letter_code
_entity_poly.pdbx_strand_id
1 'polypeptide(L)'
;MNQGKLEVVKQETARVNINILGISELKWTGMGKFNSDDHYIYYYRRESLRRNGVALIVNKRVKNTVLRCSLKNDREIAVHFQGKPFSITVIQADTPTSSAEEAERFYEDLQDLLELTPKKDVHFIIGDWNGSRKSRNTWSNRQIWPWSTE
;
A
#
# COMPACT_ATOMS: atom_id res chain seq x y z
N MET A 1 11.80 1.40 -9.71
CA MET A 1 12.70 2.40 -9.05
C MET A 1 14.10 1.80 -8.97
N ASN A 2 15.15 2.53 -9.29
CA ASN A 2 16.51 2.08 -9.11
C ASN A 2 17.07 2.56 -7.74
N GLN A 3 18.27 2.10 -7.37
CA GLN A 3 18.86 2.47 -6.08
C GLN A 3 19.12 3.97 -5.93
N GLY A 4 19.50 4.66 -7.00
CA GLY A 4 19.71 6.10 -6.97
C GLY A 4 18.42 6.87 -6.64
N LYS A 5 17.32 6.48 -7.23
CA LYS A 5 16.01 7.05 -6.93
C LYS A 5 15.56 6.74 -5.50
N LEU A 6 15.84 5.53 -5.02
CA LEU A 6 15.54 5.17 -3.64
C LEU A 6 16.29 6.07 -2.65
N GLU A 7 17.56 6.32 -2.87
CA GLU A 7 18.34 7.20 -2.00
C GLU A 7 17.77 8.62 -1.96
N VAL A 8 17.39 9.18 -3.11
CA VAL A 8 16.75 10.50 -3.17
C VAL A 8 15.45 10.50 -2.38
N VAL A 9 14.60 9.48 -2.56
CA VAL A 9 13.33 9.36 -1.84
C VAL A 9 13.57 9.26 -0.33
N LYS A 10 14.55 8.47 0.11
CA LYS A 10 14.89 8.33 1.53
C LYS A 10 15.35 9.67 2.13
N GLN A 11 16.21 10.40 1.42
CA GLN A 11 16.68 11.71 1.86
C GLN A 11 15.52 12.71 2.00
N GLU A 12 14.62 12.73 1.03
CA GLU A 12 13.47 13.63 1.08
C GLU A 12 12.48 13.26 2.18
N THR A 13 12.21 11.97 2.39
CA THR A 13 11.34 11.53 3.48
C THR A 13 11.92 11.89 4.85
N ALA A 14 13.23 11.76 5.02
CA ALA A 14 13.91 12.17 6.24
C ALA A 14 13.83 13.69 6.43
N ARG A 15 14.08 14.45 5.36
CA ARG A 15 14.04 15.91 5.40
C ARG A 15 12.67 16.47 5.80
N VAL A 16 11.60 15.91 5.25
CA VAL A 16 10.23 16.36 5.56
C VAL A 16 9.56 15.57 6.69
N ASN A 17 10.31 14.70 7.34
CA ASN A 17 9.87 13.96 8.52
C ASN A 17 8.66 13.03 8.26
N ILE A 18 8.62 12.38 7.11
CA ILE A 18 7.59 11.41 6.76
C ILE A 18 7.92 10.06 7.40
N ASN A 19 6.94 9.44 8.04
CA ASN A 19 7.09 8.13 8.68
C ASN A 19 6.78 6.97 7.74
N ILE A 20 5.83 7.14 6.83
CA ILE A 20 5.37 6.09 5.92
C ILE A 20 5.17 6.72 4.54
N LEU A 21 5.74 6.10 3.51
CA LEU A 21 5.60 6.53 2.13
C LEU A 21 5.22 5.35 1.25
N GLY A 22 4.15 5.51 0.49
CA GLY A 22 3.75 4.55 -0.54
C GLY A 22 4.45 4.82 -1.87
N ILE A 23 4.85 3.76 -2.54
CA ILE A 23 5.48 3.82 -3.86
C ILE A 23 4.63 3.06 -4.86
N SER A 24 4.29 3.72 -5.93
CA SER A 24 3.68 3.14 -7.13
C SER A 24 4.75 2.90 -8.20
N GLU A 25 4.44 2.06 -9.16
CA GLU A 25 5.32 1.80 -10.31
C GLU A 25 6.71 1.30 -9.94
N LEU A 26 6.78 0.46 -8.92
CA LEU A 26 8.04 -0.16 -8.50
C LEU A 26 8.55 -1.11 -9.59
N LYS A 27 9.84 -0.99 -9.94
CA LYS A 27 10.46 -1.82 -10.97
C LYS A 27 11.34 -2.95 -10.43
N TRP A 28 11.45 -3.09 -9.12
CA TRP A 28 12.14 -4.22 -8.51
C TRP A 28 11.32 -5.49 -8.63
N THR A 29 11.96 -6.60 -8.92
CA THR A 29 11.31 -7.90 -9.02
C THR A 29 11.26 -8.60 -7.68
N GLY A 30 10.23 -9.44 -7.51
CA GLY A 30 10.05 -10.24 -6.31
C GLY A 30 9.18 -9.58 -5.26
N MET A 31 9.12 -10.20 -4.09
CA MET A 31 8.39 -9.69 -2.94
C MET A 31 9.21 -9.88 -1.67
N GLY A 32 9.00 -9.01 -0.70
CA GLY A 32 9.70 -9.15 0.56
C GLY A 32 9.80 -7.86 1.34
N LYS A 33 10.69 -7.90 2.30
CA LYS A 33 11.05 -6.73 3.10
C LYS A 33 12.57 -6.68 3.25
N PHE A 34 13.10 -5.47 3.29
CA PHE A 34 14.52 -5.29 3.60
C PHE A 34 14.76 -3.99 4.36
N ASN A 35 15.89 -3.97 5.07
CA ASN A 35 16.36 -2.80 5.78
C ASN A 35 17.30 -2.00 4.88
N SER A 36 17.09 -0.70 4.79
CA SER A 36 17.99 0.21 4.10
C SER A 36 18.22 1.43 4.98
N ASP A 37 19.34 1.44 5.69
CA ASP A 37 19.73 2.46 6.66
C ASP A 37 18.65 2.70 7.72
N ASP A 38 17.96 3.85 7.65
CA ASP A 38 16.93 4.25 8.61
C ASP A 38 15.51 3.91 8.14
N HIS A 39 15.38 3.05 7.13
CA HIS A 39 14.08 2.72 6.55
C HIS A 39 13.91 1.22 6.38
N TYR A 40 12.67 0.76 6.52
CA TYR A 40 12.23 -0.59 6.17
C TYR A 40 11.35 -0.51 4.94
N ILE A 41 11.57 -1.40 3.99
CA ILE A 41 10.89 -1.38 2.70
C ILE A 41 10.17 -2.71 2.53
N TYR A 42 8.85 -2.63 2.37
CA TYR A 42 7.98 -3.75 2.06
C TYR A 42 7.57 -3.60 0.60
N TYR A 43 7.74 -4.65 -0.22
CA TYR A 43 7.50 -4.53 -1.65
C TYR A 43 6.95 -5.80 -2.27
N TYR A 44 6.22 -5.64 -3.37
CA TYR A 44 5.74 -6.74 -4.18
C TYR A 44 5.73 -6.35 -5.66
N ARG A 45 6.36 -7.18 -6.50
CA ARG A 45 6.25 -7.11 -7.96
C ARG A 45 6.33 -8.52 -8.53
N ARG A 46 5.38 -8.87 -9.39
CA ARG A 46 5.37 -10.18 -10.05
C ARG A 46 6.26 -10.16 -11.29
N GLU A 47 7.23 -11.08 -11.38
CA GLU A 47 8.18 -11.18 -12.49
C GLU A 47 7.51 -11.47 -13.84
N SER A 48 6.49 -12.35 -13.84
CA SER A 48 5.82 -12.84 -15.05
C SER A 48 4.94 -11.79 -15.74
N LEU A 49 4.66 -10.67 -15.09
CA LEU A 49 3.81 -9.63 -15.61
C LEU A 49 4.64 -8.37 -15.87
N ARG A 50 4.47 -7.78 -17.06
CA ARG A 50 5.11 -6.51 -17.41
C ARG A 50 4.48 -5.33 -16.68
N ARG A 51 4.07 -5.55 -15.45
CA ARG A 51 3.46 -4.52 -14.60
C ARG A 51 4.45 -4.06 -13.55
N ASN A 52 4.34 -2.81 -13.18
CA ASN A 52 5.08 -2.26 -12.06
C ASN A 52 4.45 -2.75 -10.75
N GLY A 53 5.26 -2.86 -9.72
CA GLY A 53 4.81 -3.27 -8.41
C GLY A 53 4.55 -2.09 -7.48
N VAL A 54 4.35 -2.40 -6.20
CA VAL A 54 4.10 -1.43 -5.13
C VAL A 54 5.08 -1.63 -3.98
N ALA A 55 5.33 -0.56 -3.23
CA ALA A 55 6.13 -0.63 -2.02
C ALA A 55 5.61 0.33 -0.95
N LEU A 56 5.89 -0.01 0.30
CA LEU A 56 5.74 0.88 1.45
C LEU A 56 7.11 1.06 2.09
N ILE A 57 7.53 2.31 2.22
CA ILE A 57 8.77 2.69 2.90
C ILE A 57 8.39 3.17 4.30
N VAL A 58 8.92 2.52 5.32
CA VAL A 58 8.60 2.78 6.72
C VAL A 58 9.86 3.30 7.42
N ASN A 59 9.75 4.47 8.04
CA ASN A 59 10.86 5.04 8.81
C ASN A 59 11.17 4.15 10.03
N LYS A 60 12.44 4.01 10.35
CA LYS A 60 12.92 3.24 11.49
C LYS A 60 12.27 3.62 12.82
N ARG A 61 11.88 4.89 12.98
CA ARG A 61 11.21 5.40 14.20
C ARG A 61 9.90 4.67 14.50
N VAL A 62 9.18 4.22 13.47
CA VAL A 62 7.90 3.52 13.65
C VAL A 62 7.98 2.03 13.37
N LYS A 63 9.16 1.53 13.03
CA LYS A 63 9.41 0.13 12.72
C LYS A 63 8.97 -0.81 13.84
N ASN A 64 9.30 -0.48 15.09
CA ASN A 64 9.01 -1.35 16.23
C ASN A 64 7.50 -1.45 16.53
N THR A 65 6.69 -0.60 15.92
CA THR A 65 5.24 -0.66 16.03
C THR A 65 4.59 -1.55 14.97
N VAL A 66 5.36 -2.04 14.00
CA VAL A 66 4.84 -2.95 12.96
C VAL A 66 4.47 -4.29 13.60
N LEU A 67 3.20 -4.64 13.53
CA LEU A 67 2.67 -5.91 14.04
C LEU A 67 2.73 -7.00 12.97
N ARG A 68 2.38 -6.65 11.74
CA ARG A 68 2.39 -7.58 10.60
C ARG A 68 2.35 -6.83 9.29
N CYS A 69 2.72 -7.51 8.21
CA CYS A 69 2.51 -7.02 6.86
C CYS A 69 1.82 -8.11 6.01
N SER A 70 1.08 -7.69 5.00
CA SER A 70 0.47 -8.56 4.02
C SER A 70 0.89 -8.12 2.63
N LEU A 71 1.65 -8.95 1.95
CA LEU A 71 2.07 -8.74 0.56
C LEU A 71 1.06 -9.47 -0.33
N LYS A 72 -0.08 -8.85 -0.56
CA LYS A 72 -1.24 -9.48 -1.21
C LYS A 72 -0.96 -9.79 -2.68
N ASN A 73 -0.55 -8.78 -3.44
CA ASN A 73 -0.22 -8.90 -4.85
C ASN A 73 0.59 -7.68 -5.32
N ASP A 74 0.86 -7.59 -6.62
CA ASP A 74 1.66 -6.52 -7.22
C ASP A 74 0.97 -5.14 -7.26
N ARG A 75 -0.26 -5.05 -6.76
CA ARG A 75 -1.02 -3.80 -6.68
C ARG A 75 -1.42 -3.42 -5.27
N GLU A 76 -1.33 -4.34 -4.32
CA GLU A 76 -1.86 -4.15 -2.96
C GLU A 76 -0.96 -4.78 -1.91
N ILE A 77 -0.45 -3.97 -1.03
CA ILE A 77 0.28 -4.40 0.16
C ILE A 77 -0.23 -3.63 1.38
N ALA A 78 -0.22 -4.27 2.53
CA ALA A 78 -0.69 -3.68 3.77
C ALA A 78 0.34 -3.86 4.88
N VAL A 79 0.51 -2.84 5.71
CA VAL A 79 1.31 -2.89 6.93
C VAL A 79 0.46 -2.43 8.10
N HIS A 80 0.43 -3.25 9.15
CA HIS A 80 -0.35 -3.01 10.34
C HIS A 80 0.55 -2.56 11.48
N PHE A 81 0.23 -1.42 12.07
CA PHE A 81 1.00 -0.76 13.13
C PHE A 81 0.22 -0.73 14.42
N GLN A 82 0.90 -1.02 15.53
CA GLN A 82 0.34 -0.82 16.86
C GLN A 82 0.29 0.67 17.18
N GLY A 83 -0.86 1.14 17.65
CA GLY A 83 -1.06 2.52 18.09
C GLY A 83 -1.92 2.58 19.34
N LYS A 84 -2.01 3.76 19.93
CA LYS A 84 -2.88 4.05 21.07
C LYS A 84 -3.64 5.36 20.80
N PRO A 85 -4.96 5.39 20.99
CA PRO A 85 -5.84 4.29 21.45
C PRO A 85 -6.18 3.24 20.39
N PHE A 86 -5.87 3.50 19.11
CA PHE A 86 -6.20 2.63 18.01
C PHE A 86 -4.96 2.23 17.23
N SER A 87 -4.93 0.98 16.76
CA SER A 87 -3.94 0.54 15.77
C SER A 87 -4.26 1.09 14.39
N ILE A 88 -3.28 1.10 13.50
CA ILE A 88 -3.37 1.71 12.18
C ILE A 88 -2.95 0.68 11.15
N THR A 89 -3.75 0.54 10.09
CA THR A 89 -3.37 -0.22 8.90
C THR A 89 -3.18 0.73 7.73
N VAL A 90 -2.02 0.67 7.10
CA VAL A 90 -1.72 1.43 5.88
C VAL A 90 -1.69 0.45 4.72
N ILE A 91 -2.50 0.73 3.71
CA ILE A 91 -2.59 -0.08 2.49
C ILE A 91 -2.10 0.76 1.32
N GLN A 92 -1.09 0.28 0.61
CA GLN A 92 -0.71 0.81 -0.69
C GLN A 92 -1.51 0.06 -1.75
N ALA A 93 -2.32 0.76 -2.53
CA ALA A 93 -3.20 0.17 -3.53
C ALA A 93 -3.17 0.97 -4.82
N ASP A 94 -2.77 0.33 -5.92
CA ASP A 94 -2.70 0.96 -7.25
C ASP A 94 -3.76 0.35 -8.15
N THR A 95 -4.77 1.14 -8.53
CA THR A 95 -5.87 0.66 -9.35
C THR A 95 -5.41 0.27 -10.75
N PRO A 96 -5.87 -0.88 -11.29
CA PRO A 96 -5.56 -1.25 -12.67
C PRO A 96 -6.28 -0.37 -13.67
N THR A 97 -5.65 -0.17 -14.82
CA THR A 97 -6.19 0.65 -15.90
C THR A 97 -6.62 -0.18 -17.12
N SER A 98 -6.33 -1.48 -17.12
CA SER A 98 -6.38 -2.32 -18.32
C SER A 98 -7.75 -2.90 -18.62
N SER A 99 -8.43 -3.51 -17.66
CA SER A 99 -9.71 -4.18 -17.93
C SER A 99 -10.66 -4.11 -16.74
N ALA A 100 -11.94 -4.31 -17.01
CA ALA A 100 -12.97 -4.38 -15.97
C ALA A 100 -12.77 -5.58 -15.05
N GLU A 101 -12.33 -6.72 -15.59
CA GLU A 101 -12.07 -7.93 -14.82
C GLU A 101 -10.92 -7.74 -13.83
N GLU A 102 -9.83 -7.09 -14.25
CA GLU A 102 -8.73 -6.77 -13.36
C GLU A 102 -9.15 -5.78 -12.26
N ALA A 103 -9.99 -4.80 -12.62
CA ALA A 103 -10.51 -3.85 -11.66
C ALA A 103 -11.39 -4.55 -10.61
N GLU A 104 -12.25 -5.46 -11.02
CA GLU A 104 -13.10 -6.22 -10.11
C GLU A 104 -12.26 -7.06 -9.14
N ARG A 105 -11.27 -7.79 -9.65
CA ARG A 105 -10.35 -8.58 -8.83
C ARG A 105 -9.56 -7.71 -7.86
N PHE A 106 -9.13 -6.53 -8.30
CA PHE A 106 -8.45 -5.56 -7.45
C PHE A 106 -9.31 -5.17 -6.25
N TYR A 107 -10.58 -4.84 -6.46
CA TYR A 107 -11.48 -4.45 -5.39
C TYR A 107 -11.83 -5.61 -4.47
N GLU A 108 -11.97 -6.82 -4.98
CA GLU A 108 -12.14 -8.03 -4.18
C GLU A 108 -10.94 -8.25 -3.25
N ASP A 109 -9.72 -8.17 -3.79
CA ASP A 109 -8.49 -8.33 -3.02
C ASP A 109 -8.34 -7.22 -1.96
N LEU A 110 -8.71 -6.00 -2.28
CA LEU A 110 -8.70 -4.89 -1.33
C LEU A 110 -9.70 -5.11 -0.20
N GLN A 111 -10.88 -5.60 -0.53
CA GLN A 111 -11.88 -5.95 0.46
C GLN A 111 -11.38 -7.07 1.38
N ASP A 112 -10.74 -8.10 0.84
CA ASP A 112 -10.14 -9.17 1.63
C ASP A 112 -9.10 -8.62 2.61
N LEU A 113 -8.25 -7.69 2.18
CA LEU A 113 -7.29 -7.04 3.06
C LEU A 113 -7.96 -6.27 4.19
N LEU A 114 -9.03 -5.54 3.88
CA LEU A 114 -9.79 -4.78 4.87
C LEU A 114 -10.49 -5.69 5.88
N GLU A 115 -11.01 -6.83 5.44
CA GLU A 115 -11.67 -7.82 6.32
C GLU A 115 -10.70 -8.51 7.27
N LEU A 116 -9.42 -8.62 6.90
CA LEU A 116 -8.38 -9.19 7.75
C LEU A 116 -7.95 -8.24 8.88
N THR A 117 -8.35 -6.99 8.85
CA THR A 117 -7.98 -6.00 9.84
C THR A 117 -9.09 -5.81 10.86
N PRO A 118 -8.77 -5.55 12.15
CA PRO A 118 -9.81 -5.27 13.14
C PRO A 118 -10.64 -4.04 12.77
N LYS A 119 -11.96 -4.14 12.93
CA LYS A 119 -12.89 -3.05 12.57
C LYS A 119 -12.67 -1.76 13.36
N LYS A 120 -12.10 -1.86 14.55
CA LYS A 120 -11.78 -0.70 15.40
C LYS A 120 -10.51 0.04 14.97
N ASP A 121 -9.73 -0.53 14.06
CA ASP A 121 -8.48 0.08 13.62
C ASP A 121 -8.74 1.20 12.61
N VAL A 122 -7.84 2.16 12.58
CA VAL A 122 -7.85 3.21 11.55
C VAL A 122 -7.16 2.68 10.29
N HIS A 123 -7.80 2.86 9.16
CA HIS A 123 -7.29 2.42 7.87
C HIS A 123 -6.92 3.62 7.00
N PHE A 124 -5.69 3.63 6.49
CA PHE A 124 -5.26 4.58 5.47
C PHE A 124 -4.98 3.82 4.18
N ILE A 125 -5.68 4.18 3.13
CA ILE A 125 -5.48 3.59 1.81
C ILE A 125 -4.88 4.66 0.92
N ILE A 126 -3.64 4.44 0.52
CA ILE A 126 -2.85 5.35 -0.30
C ILE A 126 -2.48 4.66 -1.61
N GLY A 127 -2.17 5.42 -2.63
CA GLY A 127 -1.74 4.86 -3.91
C GLY A 127 -2.26 5.62 -5.11
N ASP A 128 -2.13 5.02 -6.29
CA ASP A 128 -2.60 5.57 -7.55
C ASP A 128 -4.03 5.09 -7.83
N TRP A 129 -4.97 6.04 -7.82
CA TRP A 129 -6.40 5.80 -8.04
C TRP A 129 -6.87 6.19 -9.44
N ASN A 130 -5.96 6.24 -10.42
CA ASN A 130 -6.26 6.62 -11.80
C ASN A 130 -6.95 5.51 -12.62
N GLY A 131 -7.55 4.53 -11.96
CA GLY A 131 -8.36 3.50 -12.61
C GLY A 131 -9.58 4.07 -13.32
N SER A 132 -10.29 3.22 -14.09
CA SER A 132 -11.44 3.64 -14.86
C SER A 132 -12.51 4.30 -13.97
N ARG A 133 -13.18 5.33 -14.48
CA ARG A 133 -14.30 6.01 -13.79
C ARG A 133 -15.39 5.02 -13.38
N LYS A 134 -15.60 4.00 -14.18
CA LYS A 134 -16.60 2.96 -13.94
C LYS A 134 -16.28 2.15 -12.68
N SER A 135 -15.02 1.77 -12.50
CA SER A 135 -14.57 1.07 -11.29
C SER A 135 -14.73 1.93 -10.05
N ARG A 136 -14.38 3.20 -10.13
CA ARG A 136 -14.51 4.13 -9.00
C ARG A 136 -15.97 4.30 -8.57
N ASN A 137 -16.89 4.43 -9.52
CA ASN A 137 -18.31 4.59 -9.21
C ASN A 137 -18.90 3.32 -8.57
N THR A 138 -18.51 2.15 -9.07
CA THR A 138 -18.93 0.87 -8.50
C THR A 138 -18.45 0.72 -7.06
N TRP A 139 -17.22 1.13 -6.83
CA TRP A 139 -16.61 1.06 -5.52
C TRP A 139 -17.25 2.01 -4.51
N SER A 140 -17.48 3.26 -4.87
CA SER A 140 -18.16 4.24 -4.01
C SER A 140 -19.58 3.84 -3.66
N ASN A 141 -20.30 3.17 -4.57
CA ASN A 141 -21.67 2.71 -4.33
C ASN A 141 -21.76 1.53 -3.37
N ARG A 142 -20.67 0.81 -3.15
CA ARG A 142 -20.63 -0.32 -2.20
C ARG A 142 -20.41 0.10 -0.75
N GLN A 143 -20.22 1.40 -0.50
CA GLN A 143 -20.03 1.95 0.87
C GLN A 143 -19.05 1.16 1.75
N ILE A 144 -17.93 0.78 1.17
CA ILE A 144 -16.95 -0.09 1.86
C ILE A 144 -16.03 0.72 2.80
N TRP A 145 -16.13 2.04 2.78
CA TRP A 145 -15.34 2.90 3.62
C TRP A 145 -15.93 3.03 5.02
N PRO A 146 -15.22 2.59 6.08
CA PRO A 146 -15.74 2.71 7.46
C PRO A 146 -15.96 4.15 7.92
N TRP A 147 -15.40 5.11 7.21
CA TRP A 147 -15.53 6.54 7.50
C TRP A 147 -16.37 7.32 6.50
N SER A 148 -17.01 6.66 5.55
CA SER A 148 -18.06 7.30 4.79
C SER A 148 -19.30 7.36 5.68
N THR A 149 -19.25 8.16 6.72
CA THR A 149 -20.45 8.64 7.38
C THR A 149 -21.06 9.66 6.47
N GLU A 150 -22.02 9.21 5.65
CA GLU A 150 -22.85 10.09 4.84
C GLU A 150 -22.15 11.08 3.94
#